data_0d73a315eb8fe8bd09aee9313e8e472f
#
_entry.id   0d73a315eb8fe8bd09aee9313e8e472f
#
_cell.length_a   1.000
_cell.length_b   1.000
_cell.length_c   1.000
_cell.angle_alpha   90.00
_cell.angle_beta   90.00
_cell.angle_gamma   90.00
#
_symmetry.space_group_name_H-M   'P 1'
#
loop_
_entity.id
_entity.type
_entity.pdbx_description
1 polymer ?
#
loop_
_entity_poly.entity_id
_entity_poly.type
_entity_poly.pdbx_seq_one_letter_code
_entity_poly.pdbx_strand_id
1 'polypeptide(L)'
;MKRLLICLLLLPLCGTAFAGGKRLKAPEKTVLQMVDPQATPETKALYANLWCIGFRGVMFGHHDYPSYGIGWRGDPDRSDVKDIVGSHPAVYSLDMAGVDERKIELLREAHKRGGISMLVWHQNNPLTEGPGKK
;
A
#
# COMPACT_ATOMS: atom_id res chain seq x y z
N MET A 1 -10.16 14.56 -28.04
CA MET A 1 -8.72 14.29 -28.09
C MET A 1 -7.97 15.27 -27.21
N LYS A 2 -7.84 15.07 -25.89
CA LYS A 2 -7.00 15.85 -24.95
C LYS A 2 -7.16 15.28 -23.53
N ARG A 3 -6.73 14.04 -23.28
CA ARG A 3 -6.63 13.48 -21.91
C ARG A 3 -5.49 12.49 -21.80
N LEU A 4 -4.31 12.81 -22.34
CA LEU A 4 -3.15 11.91 -22.27
C LEU A 4 -1.91 12.58 -21.64
N LEU A 5 -2.08 13.55 -20.76
CA LEU A 5 -0.92 14.33 -20.27
C LEU A 5 -0.80 14.44 -18.74
N ILE A 6 -1.43 13.57 -17.95
CA ILE A 6 -1.39 13.71 -16.48
C ILE A 6 -0.50 12.67 -15.78
N CYS A 7 0.02 11.67 -16.47
CA CYS A 7 0.89 10.67 -15.85
C CYS A 7 2.39 11.00 -15.80
N LEU A 8 2.83 12.15 -16.27
CA LEU A 8 4.27 12.46 -16.44
C LEU A 8 4.86 13.46 -15.45
N LEU A 9 4.10 14.00 -14.51
CA LEU A 9 4.56 15.13 -13.68
C LEU A 9 4.68 14.89 -12.16
N LEU A 10 4.66 13.65 -11.70
CA LEU A 10 4.83 13.34 -10.25
C LEU A 10 6.09 12.52 -9.93
N LEU A 11 7.16 12.66 -10.69
CA LEU A 11 8.41 11.95 -10.47
C LEU A 11 9.65 12.87 -10.42
N PRO A 12 9.75 13.81 -9.48
CA PRO A 12 11.09 14.14 -9.06
C PRO A 12 11.29 14.46 -7.58
N LEU A 13 10.77 13.72 -6.61
CA LEU A 13 11.10 13.99 -5.20
C LEU A 13 11.30 12.74 -4.33
N CYS A 14 11.65 11.60 -4.91
CA CYS A 14 12.22 10.49 -4.13
C CYS A 14 13.70 10.34 -4.51
N GLY A 15 14.46 11.40 -4.26
CA GLY A 15 15.90 11.40 -4.33
C GLY A 15 16.48 10.84 -3.04
N THR A 16 17.35 9.84 -3.20
CA THR A 16 18.44 9.47 -2.30
C THR A 16 18.10 8.75 -1.01
N ALA A 17 18.11 7.43 -1.06
CA ALA A 17 18.87 6.55 -0.19
C ALA A 17 18.63 5.08 -0.58
N PHE A 18 19.13 4.68 -1.73
CA PHE A 18 19.27 3.26 -2.01
C PHE A 18 20.73 2.88 -1.98
N ALA A 19 21.15 2.20 -0.90
CA ALA A 19 22.41 1.47 -0.87
C ALA A 19 22.52 0.60 -2.13
N GLY A 20 23.67 0.62 -2.81
CA GLY A 20 23.97 0.12 -4.15
C GLY A 20 23.60 -1.33 -4.48
N GLY A 21 22.34 -1.66 -4.42
CA GLY A 21 21.79 -2.90 -4.98
C GLY A 21 21.70 -2.79 -6.50
N LYS A 22 22.15 -3.84 -7.19
CA LYS A 22 22.03 -3.95 -8.65
C LYS A 22 20.57 -3.85 -9.06
N ARG A 23 20.17 -2.74 -9.70
CA ARG A 23 18.80 -2.57 -10.18
C ARG A 23 18.49 -3.65 -11.21
N LEU A 24 17.42 -4.40 -10.98
CA LEU A 24 16.93 -5.32 -11.99
C LEU A 24 16.38 -4.51 -13.17
N LYS A 25 16.76 -4.90 -14.40
CA LYS A 25 16.18 -4.30 -15.60
C LYS A 25 14.74 -4.78 -15.75
N ALA A 26 13.79 -3.86 -15.89
CA ALA A 26 12.44 -4.23 -16.29
C ALA A 26 12.51 -4.92 -17.68
N PRO A 27 11.77 -6.00 -17.89
CA PRO A 27 11.71 -6.65 -19.20
C PRO A 27 11.15 -5.67 -20.23
N GLU A 28 11.76 -5.65 -21.42
CA GLU A 28 11.53 -4.66 -22.46
C GLU A 28 10.10 -4.63 -23.01
N LYS A 29 9.36 -5.74 -22.92
CA LYS A 29 7.93 -5.87 -23.24
C LYS A 29 7.31 -6.93 -22.34
N THR A 30 6.68 -6.51 -21.27
CA THR A 30 5.82 -7.39 -20.47
C THR A 30 4.38 -7.02 -20.72
N VAL A 31 3.63 -7.88 -21.38
CA VAL A 31 2.16 -7.78 -21.41
C VAL A 31 1.68 -8.26 -20.05
N LEU A 32 1.28 -7.33 -19.20
CA LEU A 32 0.70 -7.65 -17.90
C LEU A 32 -0.72 -8.17 -18.12
N GLN A 33 -0.90 -9.46 -17.89
CA GLN A 33 -2.21 -10.10 -17.95
C GLN A 33 -2.78 -10.17 -16.54
N MET A 34 -3.94 -9.57 -16.33
CA MET A 34 -4.69 -9.67 -15.08
C MET A 34 -5.61 -10.89 -15.12
N VAL A 35 -5.84 -11.47 -13.94
CA VAL A 35 -6.78 -12.60 -13.76
C VAL A 35 -8.21 -12.15 -14.09
N ASP A 36 -8.58 -10.93 -13.67
CA ASP A 36 -9.88 -10.35 -13.99
C ASP A 36 -9.79 -9.55 -15.30
N PRO A 37 -10.41 -10.03 -16.39
CA PRO A 37 -10.44 -9.31 -17.67
C PRO A 37 -11.27 -8.01 -17.60
N GLN A 38 -12.20 -7.91 -16.64
CA GLN A 38 -13.07 -6.75 -16.43
C GLN A 38 -12.49 -5.73 -15.44
N ALA A 39 -11.25 -5.93 -14.98
CA ALA A 39 -10.59 -4.99 -14.09
C ALA A 39 -10.64 -3.56 -14.63
N THR A 40 -10.93 -2.61 -13.75
CA THR A 40 -11.03 -1.19 -14.13
C THR A 40 -9.70 -0.63 -14.64
N PRO A 41 -9.71 0.48 -15.39
CA PRO A 41 -8.48 1.14 -15.82
C PRO A 41 -7.55 1.50 -14.65
N GLU A 42 -8.12 1.92 -13.51
CA GLU A 42 -7.37 2.27 -12.29
C GLU A 42 -6.69 1.05 -11.69
N THR A 43 -7.38 -0.08 -11.63
CA THR A 43 -6.82 -1.36 -11.16
C THR A 43 -5.68 -1.84 -12.05
N LYS A 44 -5.87 -1.74 -13.37
CA LYS A 44 -4.81 -2.07 -14.35
C LYS A 44 -3.59 -1.15 -14.19
N ALA A 45 -3.82 0.14 -13.98
CA ALA A 45 -2.76 1.12 -13.75
C ALA A 45 -2.01 0.84 -12.45
N LEU A 46 -2.72 0.53 -11.36
CA LEU A 46 -2.10 0.15 -10.08
C LEU A 46 -1.22 -1.08 -10.25
N TYR A 47 -1.74 -2.14 -10.91
CA TYR A 47 -0.97 -3.36 -11.14
C TYR A 47 0.30 -3.10 -11.94
N ALA A 48 0.22 -2.32 -13.03
CA ALA A 48 1.36 -1.95 -13.84
C ALA A 48 2.39 -1.13 -13.05
N ASN A 49 1.94 -0.20 -12.22
CA ASN A 49 2.83 0.61 -11.37
C ASN A 49 3.54 -0.25 -10.33
N LEU A 50 2.84 -1.17 -9.65
CA LEU A 50 3.43 -2.11 -8.70
C LEU A 50 4.49 -2.99 -9.36
N TRP A 51 4.19 -3.50 -10.56
CA TRP A 51 5.15 -4.25 -11.35
C TRP A 51 6.42 -3.45 -11.63
N CYS A 52 6.29 -2.21 -12.09
CA CYS A 52 7.42 -1.32 -12.37
C CYS A 52 8.23 -0.98 -11.10
N ILE A 53 7.57 -0.75 -9.97
CA ILE A 53 8.22 -0.47 -8.69
C ILE A 53 9.08 -1.66 -8.26
N GLY A 54 8.61 -2.90 -8.44
CA GLY A 54 9.33 -4.11 -8.08
C GLY A 54 10.73 -4.24 -8.71
N PHE A 55 10.98 -3.58 -9.84
CA PHE A 55 12.33 -3.51 -10.47
C PHE A 55 13.20 -2.39 -9.90
N ARG A 56 12.64 -1.48 -9.13
CA ARG A 56 13.34 -0.29 -8.61
C ARG A 56 13.64 -0.37 -7.13
N GLY A 57 12.85 -1.14 -6.39
CA GLY A 57 12.98 -1.22 -4.94
C GLY A 57 11.89 -2.04 -4.30
N VAL A 58 11.82 -1.96 -2.99
CA VAL A 58 10.82 -2.63 -2.15
C VAL A 58 9.97 -1.56 -1.47
N MET A 59 8.65 -1.75 -1.47
CA MET A 59 7.74 -0.93 -0.70
C MET A 59 7.64 -1.49 0.71
N PHE A 60 7.97 -0.68 1.70
CA PHE A 60 7.79 -1.04 3.10
C PHE A 60 6.33 -0.87 3.49
N GLY A 61 5.75 -1.88 4.14
CA GLY A 61 4.40 -1.88 4.67
C GLY A 61 4.39 -2.19 6.16
N HIS A 62 3.36 -1.69 6.85
CA HIS A 62 3.13 -1.99 8.26
C HIS A 62 1.63 -2.16 8.52
N HIS A 63 1.30 -3.19 9.30
CA HIS A 63 -0.10 -3.50 9.64
C HIS A 63 -0.63 -2.53 10.69
N ASP A 64 -1.83 -2.01 10.48
CA ASP A 64 -2.55 -1.08 11.39
C ASP A 64 -1.74 0.13 11.89
N TYR A 65 -0.67 0.52 11.18
CA TYR A 65 0.30 1.52 11.64
C TYR A 65 -0.25 2.90 12.02
N PRO A 66 -1.36 3.40 11.42
CA PRO A 66 -1.89 4.71 11.82
C PRO A 66 -2.99 4.60 12.87
N SER A 67 -3.32 3.40 13.34
CA SER A 67 -4.36 3.17 14.33
C SER A 67 -3.82 3.19 15.75
N TYR A 68 -2.64 2.63 15.95
CA TYR A 68 -1.97 2.54 17.24
C TYR A 68 -0.48 2.21 17.07
N GLY A 69 0.29 2.42 18.12
CA GLY A 69 1.70 2.08 18.20
C GLY A 69 2.17 1.96 19.64
N ILE A 70 3.48 2.05 19.85
CA ILE A 70 4.10 1.91 21.17
C ILE A 70 3.76 3.13 22.01
N GLY A 71 2.88 2.92 23.00
CA GLY A 71 2.50 3.98 23.95
C GLY A 71 1.50 5.03 23.44
N TRP A 72 0.87 4.78 22.29
CA TRP A 72 -0.16 5.67 21.73
C TRP A 72 -1.26 4.92 21.01
N ARG A 73 -2.45 5.53 20.90
CA ARG A 73 -3.59 5.02 20.14
C ARG A 73 -4.45 6.17 19.63
N GLY A 74 -4.74 6.17 18.33
CA GLY A 74 -5.64 7.12 17.70
C GLY A 74 -5.08 8.53 17.50
N ASP A 75 -3.79 8.74 17.74
CA ASP A 75 -3.15 10.02 17.50
C ASP A 75 -3.20 10.37 16.00
N PRO A 76 -3.57 11.61 15.65
CA PRO A 76 -3.68 12.00 14.25
C PRO A 76 -2.30 12.02 13.57
N ASP A 77 -2.26 11.54 12.34
CA ASP A 77 -1.07 11.57 11.46
C ASP A 77 0.20 10.96 12.07
N ARG A 78 0.04 9.99 12.98
CA ARG A 78 1.14 9.33 13.69
C ARG A 78 1.36 7.90 13.21
N SER A 79 2.59 7.43 13.27
CA SER A 79 2.98 6.03 13.22
C SER A 79 4.36 5.86 13.82
N ASP A 80 4.64 4.72 14.45
CA ASP A 80 5.96 4.42 15.01
C ASP A 80 7.06 4.48 13.92
N VAL A 81 6.73 4.09 12.70
CA VAL A 81 7.66 4.20 11.56
C VAL A 81 7.94 5.67 11.24
N LYS A 82 6.90 6.51 11.17
CA LYS A 82 7.07 7.94 10.92
C LYS A 82 7.87 8.63 12.03
N ASP A 83 7.65 8.23 13.28
CA ASP A 83 8.40 8.78 14.42
C ASP A 83 9.90 8.47 14.32
N ILE A 84 10.28 7.35 13.70
CA ILE A 84 11.68 6.95 13.53
C ILE A 84 12.31 7.51 12.25
N VAL A 85 11.63 7.41 11.12
CA VAL A 85 12.21 7.71 9.80
C VAL A 85 11.66 8.96 9.13
N GLY A 86 10.73 9.68 9.78
CA GLY A 86 10.15 10.93 9.29
C GLY A 86 9.06 10.76 8.21
N SER A 87 8.70 9.53 7.83
CA SER A 87 7.70 9.27 6.80
C SER A 87 6.83 8.05 7.12
N HIS A 88 5.59 8.07 6.65
CA HIS A 88 4.71 6.91 6.74
C HIS A 88 5.20 5.75 5.85
N PRO A 89 4.88 4.49 6.22
CA PRO A 89 5.02 3.35 5.32
C PRO A 89 4.29 3.56 4.00
N ALA A 90 4.83 3.01 2.93
CA ALA A 90 4.22 3.09 1.59
C ALA A 90 2.96 2.21 1.46
N VAL A 91 2.88 1.14 2.26
CA VAL A 91 1.73 0.22 2.26
C VAL A 91 1.08 0.22 3.63
N TYR A 92 -0.21 0.52 3.66
CA TYR A 92 -1.06 0.40 4.83
C TYR A 92 -1.86 -0.91 4.75
N SER A 93 -1.62 -1.81 5.68
CA SER A 93 -2.40 -3.03 5.85
C SER A 93 -3.44 -2.85 6.96
N LEU A 94 -4.68 -3.23 6.69
CA LEU A 94 -5.81 -3.13 7.61
C LEU A 94 -6.49 -4.48 7.78
N ASP A 95 -6.76 -4.87 9.03
CA ASP A 95 -7.62 -6.01 9.31
C ASP A 95 -9.11 -5.61 9.12
N MET A 96 -9.81 -6.37 8.30
CA MET A 96 -11.24 -6.20 8.05
C MET A 96 -12.12 -6.58 9.26
N ALA A 97 -11.56 -7.31 10.24
CA ALA A 97 -12.26 -7.57 11.49
C ALA A 97 -12.46 -6.28 12.27
N GLY A 98 -13.71 -5.97 12.63
CA GLY A 98 -14.05 -4.76 13.39
C GLY A 98 -13.75 -3.47 12.64
N VAL A 99 -13.99 -3.45 11.32
CA VAL A 99 -13.93 -2.20 10.53
C VAL A 99 -15.00 -1.24 11.04
N ASP A 100 -14.55 -0.03 11.36
CA ASP A 100 -15.39 1.09 11.80
C ASP A 100 -15.11 2.32 10.92
N GLU A 101 -15.83 3.41 11.15
CA GLU A 101 -15.67 4.64 10.38
C GLU A 101 -14.26 5.23 10.52
N ARG A 102 -13.62 5.10 11.69
CA ARG A 102 -12.25 5.57 11.89
C ARG A 102 -11.26 4.81 11.02
N LYS A 103 -11.39 3.49 10.90
CA LYS A 103 -10.54 2.67 10.03
C LYS A 103 -10.74 3.03 8.55
N ILE A 104 -11.97 3.31 8.14
CA ILE A 104 -12.28 3.78 6.79
C ILE A 104 -11.59 5.12 6.52
N GLU A 105 -11.62 6.05 7.47
CA GLU A 105 -10.94 7.33 7.33
C GLU A 105 -9.42 7.17 7.22
N LEU A 106 -8.82 6.27 8.00
CA LEU A 106 -7.38 5.96 7.89
C LEU A 106 -6.99 5.41 6.52
N LEU A 107 -7.86 4.61 5.88
CA LEU A 107 -7.67 4.17 4.49
C LEU A 107 -7.69 5.36 3.51
N ARG A 108 -8.64 6.27 3.69
CA ARG A 108 -8.73 7.49 2.86
C ARG A 108 -7.51 8.39 3.05
N GLU A 109 -7.04 8.57 4.28
CA GLU A 109 -5.83 9.32 4.59
C GLU A 109 -4.58 8.67 3.97
N ALA A 110 -4.44 7.34 4.05
CA ALA A 110 -3.34 6.61 3.41
C ALA A 110 -3.36 6.80 1.89
N HIS A 111 -4.53 6.71 1.27
CA HIS A 111 -4.71 6.95 -0.17
C HIS A 111 -4.36 8.39 -0.56
N LYS A 112 -4.80 9.39 0.20
CA LYS A 112 -4.46 10.81 -0.03
C LYS A 112 -2.96 11.08 0.01
N ARG A 113 -2.22 10.33 0.85
CA ARG A 113 -0.74 10.39 0.91
C ARG A 113 -0.04 9.65 -0.25
N GLY A 114 -0.80 9.01 -1.14
CA GLY A 114 -0.25 8.18 -2.21
C GLY A 114 0.17 6.78 -1.77
N GLY A 115 -0.23 6.35 -0.57
CA GLY A 115 -0.02 5.01 -0.06
C GLY A 115 -0.92 3.97 -0.73
N ILE A 116 -0.52 2.71 -0.62
CA ILE A 116 -1.30 1.57 -1.09
C ILE A 116 -1.96 0.90 0.11
N SER A 117 -3.26 0.66 0.01
CA SER A 117 -4.01 -0.07 1.03
C SER A 117 -4.07 -1.55 0.71
N MET A 118 -3.79 -2.37 1.72
CA MET A 118 -3.91 -3.82 1.67
C MET A 118 -4.90 -4.28 2.73
N LEU A 119 -5.92 -5.03 2.33
CA LEU A 119 -6.93 -5.54 3.23
C LEU A 119 -6.58 -6.97 3.63
N VAL A 120 -6.60 -7.23 4.92
CA VAL A 120 -6.38 -8.55 5.53
C VAL A 120 -7.68 -8.99 6.17
N TRP A 121 -8.03 -10.24 6.03
CA TRP A 121 -9.20 -10.80 6.65
C TRP A 121 -8.87 -12.08 7.40
N HIS A 122 -8.85 -11.99 8.72
CA HIS A 122 -8.75 -13.14 9.61
C HIS A 122 -10.14 -13.76 9.79
N GLN A 123 -10.45 -14.75 8.98
CA GLN A 123 -11.73 -15.47 9.09
C GLN A 123 -11.74 -16.39 10.31
N ASN A 124 -12.91 -16.51 10.92
CA ASN A 124 -13.14 -17.54 11.92
C ASN A 124 -13.12 -18.92 11.24
N ASN A 125 -12.61 -19.91 11.94
CA ASN A 125 -12.68 -21.27 11.46
C ASN A 125 -14.17 -21.72 11.42
N PRO A 126 -14.70 -22.12 10.25
CA PRO A 126 -16.13 -22.49 10.14
C PRO A 126 -16.47 -23.77 10.91
N LEU A 127 -15.47 -24.56 11.33
CA LEU A 127 -15.67 -25.80 12.07
C LEU A 127 -15.52 -25.67 13.59
N THR A 128 -15.11 -24.50 14.07
CA THR A 128 -14.94 -24.22 15.50
C THR A 128 -15.58 -22.88 15.85
N GLU A 129 -16.35 -22.85 16.92
CA GLU A 129 -16.85 -21.57 17.44
C GLU A 129 -15.70 -20.78 18.06
N GLY A 130 -15.38 -19.63 17.47
CA GLY A 130 -14.40 -18.70 17.99
C GLY A 130 -13.39 -18.20 16.95
N PRO A 131 -12.61 -17.14 17.29
CA PRO A 131 -11.58 -16.64 16.42
C PRO A 131 -10.57 -17.75 16.11
N GLY A 132 -10.24 -17.91 14.84
CA GLY A 132 -9.33 -18.95 14.37
C GLY A 132 -8.06 -18.99 15.22
N LYS A 133 -8.00 -19.93 16.13
CA LYS A 133 -6.76 -20.19 16.86
C LYS A 133 -5.80 -20.85 15.89
N LYS A 134 -4.65 -20.21 15.76
CA LYS A 134 -3.50 -20.76 15.04
C LYS A 134 -3.03 -22.04 15.66
#